data_c348378a0205b5057921a070d8036bea
#
_entry.id   c348378a0205b5057921a070d8036bea
#
_cell.length_a   1.000
_cell.length_b   1.000
_cell.length_c   1.000
_cell.angle_alpha   90.00
_cell.angle_beta   90.00
_cell.angle_gamma   90.00
#
_symmetry.space_group_name_H-M   'P 1'
#
loop_
_entity.id
_entity.type
_entity.pdbx_description
1 polymer ?
#
loop_
_entity_poly.entity_id
_entity_poly.type
_entity_poly.pdbx_seq_one_letter_code
_entity_poly.pdbx_strand_id
1 'polypeptide(L)'
;VEMYESLDIVAYLFETYGQRELPLKWRAGKLQTLGSMLASGARMHTSMQALPSEEPEYLLELYSFESSPYARPVRELLNKMEIPYILRSCGRTEPGEWLLPPLRVKLGIEPQSRLANRKQLQAREGRVSIPYLYDPNTERGLFESGDILQYLENSYGVK
;
A
#
# COMPACT_ATOMS: atom_id res chain seq x y z
N VAL A 1 -23.96 -4.92 5.08
CA VAL A 1 -24.21 -3.46 4.99
C VAL A 1 -23.57 -2.96 3.71
N GLU A 2 -24.39 -2.41 2.80
CA GLU A 2 -23.91 -1.81 1.56
C GLU A 2 -23.84 -0.29 1.77
N MET A 3 -22.73 0.34 1.42
CA MET A 3 -22.50 1.79 1.58
C MET A 3 -21.72 2.33 0.38
N TYR A 4 -22.12 3.48 -0.13
CA TYR A 4 -21.52 4.09 -1.33
C TYR A 4 -20.78 5.40 -1.04
N GLU A 5 -21.18 6.15 0.00
CA GLU A 5 -20.53 7.41 0.35
C GLU A 5 -19.31 7.19 1.26
N SER A 6 -18.16 7.70 0.83
CA SER A 6 -16.87 7.48 1.53
C SER A 6 -16.87 7.94 2.98
N LEU A 7 -17.58 9.04 3.31
CA LEU A 7 -17.66 9.53 4.68
C LEU A 7 -18.53 8.64 5.55
N ASP A 8 -19.62 8.08 5.01
CA ASP A 8 -20.51 7.15 5.72
C ASP A 8 -19.77 5.84 6.00
N ILE A 9 -18.99 5.35 5.02
CA ILE A 9 -18.12 4.17 5.20
C ILE A 9 -17.11 4.42 6.33
N VAL A 10 -16.44 5.57 6.32
CA VAL A 10 -15.46 5.91 7.36
C VAL A 10 -16.14 6.04 8.73
N ALA A 11 -17.29 6.70 8.83
CA ALA A 11 -18.06 6.81 10.06
C ALA A 11 -18.44 5.43 10.61
N TYR A 12 -18.99 4.58 9.76
CA TYR A 12 -19.34 3.19 10.11
C TYR A 12 -18.15 2.40 10.64
N LEU A 13 -16.98 2.50 10.00
CA LEU A 13 -15.77 1.81 10.44
C LEU A 13 -15.28 2.32 11.81
N PHE A 14 -15.35 3.64 12.05
CA PHE A 14 -15.00 4.22 13.35
C PHE A 14 -15.94 3.78 14.47
N GLU A 15 -17.25 3.74 14.22
CA GLU A 15 -18.25 3.33 15.20
C GLU A 15 -18.21 1.83 15.46
N THR A 16 -18.22 1.01 14.39
CA THR A 16 -18.36 -0.44 14.51
C THR A 16 -17.10 -1.12 15.02
N TYR A 17 -15.95 -0.76 14.47
CA TYR A 17 -14.67 -1.41 14.78
C TYR A 17 -13.75 -0.56 15.66
N GLY A 18 -13.86 0.75 15.59
CA GLY A 18 -13.10 1.68 16.39
C GLY A 18 -13.71 1.97 17.75
N GLN A 19 -15.00 1.68 17.94
CA GLN A 19 -15.77 1.97 19.18
C GLN A 19 -15.64 3.43 19.61
N ARG A 20 -15.60 4.35 18.65
CA ARG A 20 -15.42 5.79 18.86
C ARG A 20 -16.07 6.59 17.76
N GLU A 21 -16.41 7.83 18.05
CA GLU A 21 -16.96 8.76 17.07
C GLU A 21 -15.93 9.20 16.03
N LEU A 22 -16.41 9.56 14.85
CA LEU A 22 -15.59 10.14 13.79
C LEU A 22 -14.93 11.45 14.27
N PRO A 23 -13.58 11.56 14.23
CA PRO A 23 -12.88 12.78 14.61
C PRO A 23 -13.34 14.01 13.82
N LEU A 24 -13.40 15.18 14.47
CA LEU A 24 -13.87 16.43 13.86
C LEU A 24 -13.16 16.78 12.54
N LYS A 25 -11.86 16.48 12.42
CA LYS A 25 -11.09 16.70 11.19
C LYS A 25 -11.64 15.94 9.97
N TRP A 26 -12.39 14.86 10.17
CA TRP A 26 -13.00 14.05 9.11
C TRP A 26 -14.44 14.45 8.84
N ARG A 27 -15.07 15.29 9.70
CA ARG A 27 -16.44 15.77 9.53
C ARG A 27 -16.57 16.93 8.52
N ALA A 28 -15.45 17.52 8.09
CA ALA A 28 -15.39 18.63 7.13
C ALA A 28 -15.54 18.18 5.66
N GLY A 29 -16.48 17.29 5.37
CA GLY A 29 -16.62 16.53 4.13
C GLY A 29 -16.48 17.34 2.82
N LYS A 30 -17.11 18.50 2.67
CA LYS A 30 -17.09 19.27 1.41
C LYS A 30 -15.71 19.80 1.05
N LEU A 31 -14.90 20.25 2.02
CA LEU A 31 -13.55 20.75 1.78
C LEU A 31 -12.58 19.61 1.45
N GLN A 32 -12.74 18.45 2.08
CA GLN A 32 -11.95 17.27 1.77
C GLN A 32 -12.29 16.71 0.38
N THR A 33 -13.56 16.67 0.01
CA THR A 33 -14.00 16.25 -1.32
C THR A 33 -13.40 17.15 -2.39
N LEU A 34 -13.41 18.47 -2.21
CA LEU A 34 -12.80 19.40 -3.15
C LEU A 34 -11.28 19.19 -3.27
N GLY A 35 -10.58 19.00 -2.15
CA GLY A 35 -9.15 18.68 -2.14
C GLY A 35 -8.82 17.37 -2.86
N SER A 36 -9.65 16.33 -2.67
CA SER A 36 -9.52 15.05 -3.35
C SER A 36 -9.78 15.16 -4.85
N MET A 37 -10.78 15.96 -5.26
CA MET A 37 -11.08 16.22 -6.68
C MET A 37 -9.91 16.93 -7.38
N LEU A 38 -9.33 17.96 -6.74
CA LEU A 38 -8.17 18.66 -7.28
C LEU A 38 -6.94 17.75 -7.39
N ALA A 39 -6.68 16.92 -6.37
CA ALA A 39 -5.59 15.94 -6.40
C ALA A 39 -5.79 14.86 -7.47
N SER A 40 -7.02 14.44 -7.71
CA SER A 40 -7.35 13.48 -8.78
C SER A 40 -7.23 14.11 -10.17
N GLY A 41 -7.64 15.37 -10.33
CA GLY A 41 -7.48 16.12 -11.58
C GLY A 41 -5.99 16.33 -11.95
N ALA A 42 -5.13 16.61 -10.97
CA ALA A 42 -3.69 16.74 -11.17
C ALA A 42 -3.01 15.45 -11.67
N ARG A 43 -3.63 14.29 -11.49
CA ARG A 43 -3.13 12.98 -11.97
C ARG A 43 -3.59 12.62 -13.38
N MET A 44 -4.25 13.53 -14.10
CA MET A 44 -4.69 13.31 -15.48
C MET A 44 -5.47 12.00 -15.70
N HIS A 45 -6.35 11.63 -14.79
CA HIS A 45 -7.17 10.41 -14.86
C HIS A 45 -6.38 9.09 -14.99
N THR A 46 -5.08 9.09 -14.70
CA THR A 46 -4.22 7.90 -14.85
C THR A 46 -4.73 6.69 -14.04
N SER A 47 -5.42 6.93 -12.93
CA SER A 47 -6.00 5.88 -12.07
C SER A 47 -7.39 5.38 -12.54
N MET A 48 -7.95 5.94 -13.61
CA MET A 48 -9.26 5.56 -14.13
C MET A 48 -9.19 4.58 -15.31
N GLN A 49 -7.97 4.27 -15.77
CA GLN A 49 -7.76 3.34 -16.88
C GLN A 49 -7.57 1.94 -16.34
N ALA A 50 -8.40 1.00 -16.79
CA ALA A 50 -8.16 -0.41 -16.64
C ALA A 50 -7.20 -0.91 -17.72
N LEU A 51 -6.32 -1.84 -17.39
CA LEU A 51 -5.43 -2.53 -18.31
C LEU A 51 -5.84 -4.01 -18.38
N PRO A 52 -5.92 -4.61 -19.56
CA PRO A 52 -6.20 -6.03 -19.65
C PRO A 52 -5.10 -6.84 -18.97
N SER A 53 -5.50 -7.80 -18.13
CA SER A 53 -4.59 -8.63 -17.37
C SER A 53 -5.14 -10.03 -17.16
N GLU A 54 -4.25 -10.95 -16.79
CA GLU A 54 -4.60 -12.30 -16.34
C GLU A 54 -4.63 -12.33 -14.82
N GLU A 55 -5.71 -12.89 -14.24
CA GLU A 55 -5.85 -13.03 -12.80
C GLU A 55 -4.91 -14.13 -12.28
N PRO A 56 -4.11 -13.87 -11.22
CA PRO A 56 -3.26 -14.87 -10.60
C PRO A 56 -4.11 -15.97 -9.90
N GLU A 57 -3.64 -17.22 -9.94
CA GLU A 57 -4.30 -18.34 -9.24
C GLU A 57 -4.31 -18.13 -7.72
N TYR A 58 -3.20 -17.66 -7.16
CA TYR A 58 -3.06 -17.31 -5.75
C TYR A 58 -2.81 -15.82 -5.60
N LEU A 59 -3.46 -15.20 -4.58
CA LEU A 59 -3.34 -13.77 -4.33
C LEU A 59 -1.89 -13.35 -4.06
N LEU A 60 -1.46 -12.30 -4.75
CA LEU A 60 -0.16 -11.67 -4.49
C LEU A 60 -0.13 -11.03 -3.09
N GLU A 61 1.04 -10.95 -2.47
CA GLU A 61 1.23 -10.24 -1.20
C GLU A 61 2.07 -8.98 -1.43
N LEU A 62 1.49 -7.81 -1.14
CA LEU A 62 2.20 -6.53 -1.23
C LEU A 62 2.46 -5.96 0.17
N TYR A 63 3.73 -5.88 0.56
CA TYR A 63 4.17 -5.19 1.77
C TYR A 63 4.37 -3.71 1.46
N SER A 64 3.54 -2.87 2.06
CA SER A 64 3.45 -1.45 1.73
C SER A 64 3.00 -0.62 2.94
N PHE A 65 3.11 0.69 2.84
CA PHE A 65 2.40 1.65 3.70
C PHE A 65 1.84 2.79 2.86
N GLU A 66 0.75 3.39 3.34
CA GLU A 66 -0.10 4.29 2.54
C GLU A 66 0.66 5.48 1.95
N SER A 67 1.52 6.13 2.72
CA SER A 67 2.26 7.32 2.31
C SER A 67 3.58 7.02 1.58
N SER A 68 3.87 5.75 1.24
CA SER A 68 5.09 5.40 0.52
C SER A 68 5.05 5.87 -0.94
N PRO A 69 5.92 6.79 -1.35
CA PRO A 69 5.97 7.23 -2.76
C PRO A 69 6.42 6.11 -3.70
N TYR A 70 7.24 5.18 -3.23
CA TYR A 70 7.73 4.04 -4.01
C TYR A 70 6.72 2.90 -4.14
N ALA A 71 5.90 2.66 -3.12
CA ALA A 71 4.88 1.62 -3.15
C ALA A 71 3.61 2.04 -3.91
N ARG A 72 3.39 3.35 -4.06
CA ARG A 72 2.21 3.90 -4.70
C ARG A 72 2.08 3.50 -6.17
N PRO A 73 3.12 3.62 -7.04
CA PRO A 73 3.02 3.17 -8.42
C PRO A 73 2.67 1.69 -8.55
N VAL A 74 3.21 0.84 -7.66
CA VAL A 74 2.90 -0.59 -7.63
C VAL A 74 1.42 -0.82 -7.33
N ARG A 75 0.86 -0.16 -6.32
CA ARG A 75 -0.58 -0.25 -6.01
C ARG A 75 -1.46 0.30 -7.15
N GLU A 76 -1.04 1.39 -7.77
CA GLU A 76 -1.74 1.97 -8.91
C GLU A 76 -1.75 1.00 -10.12
N LEU A 77 -0.64 0.29 -10.38
CA LEU A 77 -0.58 -0.70 -11.45
C LEU A 77 -1.45 -1.94 -11.14
N LEU A 78 -1.35 -2.48 -9.91
CA LEU A 78 -2.21 -3.61 -9.48
C LEU A 78 -3.70 -3.26 -9.62
N ASN A 79 -4.09 -2.05 -9.24
CA ASN A 79 -5.48 -1.60 -9.39
C ASN A 79 -5.88 -1.41 -10.86
N LYS A 80 -4.99 -0.89 -11.72
CA LYS A 80 -5.25 -0.75 -13.16
C LYS A 80 -5.40 -2.10 -13.86
N MET A 81 -4.61 -3.07 -13.44
CA MET A 81 -4.66 -4.44 -13.93
C MET A 81 -5.78 -5.27 -13.28
N GLU A 82 -6.56 -4.67 -12.36
CA GLU A 82 -7.62 -5.35 -11.61
C GLU A 82 -7.15 -6.64 -10.90
N ILE A 83 -5.84 -6.71 -10.56
CA ILE A 83 -5.24 -7.85 -9.88
C ILE A 83 -5.53 -7.78 -8.38
N PRO A 84 -6.24 -8.78 -7.82
CA PRO A 84 -6.46 -8.85 -6.38
C PRO A 84 -5.18 -9.22 -5.63
N TYR A 85 -4.95 -8.58 -4.47
CA TYR A 85 -3.76 -8.83 -3.66
C TYR A 85 -4.02 -8.64 -2.17
N ILE A 86 -3.19 -9.27 -1.34
CA ILE A 86 -3.18 -9.08 0.11
C ILE A 86 -2.26 -7.91 0.46
N LEU A 87 -2.83 -6.84 1.00
CA LEU A 87 -2.05 -5.71 1.49
C LEU A 87 -1.49 -6.01 2.90
N ARG A 88 -0.18 -6.16 3.01
CA ARG A 88 0.55 -6.28 4.26
C ARG A 88 1.02 -4.89 4.72
N SER A 89 0.25 -4.26 5.58
CA SER A 89 0.61 -2.91 6.06
C SER A 89 1.89 -2.93 6.89
N CYS A 90 2.86 -2.10 6.50
CA CYS A 90 4.20 -1.97 7.08
C CYS A 90 4.49 -0.55 7.54
N GLY A 91 3.52 0.13 8.15
CA GLY A 91 3.70 1.46 8.74
C GLY A 91 4.89 1.51 9.70
N ARG A 92 5.27 2.72 10.10
CA ARG A 92 6.37 2.95 11.07
C ARG A 92 5.78 3.22 12.44
N THR A 93 6.27 2.54 13.46
CA THR A 93 5.81 2.68 14.84
C THR A 93 6.84 3.31 15.75
N GLU A 94 8.12 3.16 15.42
CA GLU A 94 9.22 3.64 16.27
C GLU A 94 9.93 4.83 15.62
N PRO A 95 10.36 5.83 16.40
CA PRO A 95 11.08 7.00 15.86
C PRO A 95 12.33 6.65 15.05
N GLY A 96 13.08 5.62 15.45
CA GLY A 96 14.25 5.13 14.73
C GLY A 96 13.96 4.60 13.32
N GLU A 97 12.73 4.19 13.04
CA GLU A 97 12.31 3.74 11.70
C GLU A 97 12.15 4.90 10.70
N TRP A 98 12.08 6.15 11.18
CA TRP A 98 11.98 7.35 10.34
C TRP A 98 13.34 7.83 9.81
N LEU A 99 14.43 7.37 10.42
CA LEU A 99 15.78 7.71 9.98
C LEU A 99 16.13 6.96 8.68
N LEU A 100 16.83 7.64 7.80
CA LEU A 100 17.35 7.03 6.57
C LEU A 100 18.32 5.89 6.90
N PRO A 101 18.32 4.78 6.13
CA PRO A 101 19.18 3.63 6.38
C PRO A 101 20.66 3.96 6.64
N PRO A 102 21.34 4.80 5.83
CA PRO A 102 22.75 5.13 6.08
C PRO A 102 22.98 5.87 7.40
N LEU A 103 22.02 6.69 7.83
CA LEU A 103 22.11 7.41 9.10
C LEU A 103 21.89 6.47 10.29
N ARG A 104 20.98 5.49 10.15
CA ARG A 104 20.76 4.46 11.16
C ARG A 104 22.01 3.62 11.41
N VAL A 105 22.65 3.16 10.33
CA VAL A 105 23.91 2.42 10.43
C VAL A 105 24.98 3.23 11.13
N LYS A 106 25.14 4.50 10.77
CA LYS A 106 26.12 5.40 11.38
C LYS A 106 25.87 5.65 12.87
N LEU A 107 24.61 5.62 13.29
CA LEU A 107 24.20 5.85 14.70
C LEU A 107 24.05 4.56 15.50
N GLY A 108 24.27 3.39 14.89
CA GLY A 108 24.08 2.10 15.54
C GLY A 108 22.63 1.82 15.97
N ILE A 109 21.66 2.45 15.30
CA ILE A 109 20.25 2.29 15.63
C ILE A 109 19.66 1.13 14.83
N GLU A 110 19.33 0.05 15.52
CA GLU A 110 18.54 -1.06 14.96
C GLU A 110 17.08 -0.95 15.44
N PRO A 111 16.19 -0.36 14.64
CA PRO A 111 14.80 -0.24 15.04
C PRO A 111 14.14 -1.63 15.02
N GLN A 112 13.69 -2.07 16.18
CA GLN A 112 12.90 -3.29 16.31
C GLN A 112 11.43 -2.95 16.08
N SER A 113 10.95 -3.17 14.87
CA SER A 113 9.53 -2.96 14.59
C SER A 113 8.66 -3.93 15.39
N ARG A 114 7.58 -3.40 16.00
CA ARG A 114 6.59 -4.20 16.72
C ARG A 114 5.54 -4.80 15.77
N LEU A 115 5.46 -4.32 14.53
CA LEU A 115 4.47 -4.77 13.56
C LEU A 115 4.74 -6.17 13.04
N ALA A 116 3.72 -7.03 13.09
CA ALA A 116 3.80 -8.42 12.66
C ALA A 116 4.27 -8.56 11.20
N ASN A 117 3.72 -7.75 10.28
CA ASN A 117 4.09 -7.79 8.86
C ASN A 117 5.57 -7.43 8.61
N ARG A 118 6.12 -6.46 9.37
CA ARG A 118 7.55 -6.12 9.25
C ARG A 118 8.45 -7.24 9.79
N LYS A 119 8.04 -7.87 10.90
CA LYS A 119 8.75 -9.04 11.45
C LYS A 119 8.70 -10.22 10.49
N GLN A 120 7.54 -10.47 9.86
CA GLN A 120 7.37 -11.51 8.86
C GLN A 120 8.28 -11.26 7.64
N LEU A 121 8.31 -10.03 7.14
CA LEU A 121 9.20 -9.66 6.02
C LEU A 121 10.67 -9.83 6.40
N GLN A 122 11.07 -9.37 7.60
CA GLN A 122 12.44 -9.55 8.09
C GLN A 122 12.83 -11.04 8.22
N ALA A 123 11.91 -11.87 8.69
CA ALA A 123 12.16 -13.31 8.82
C ALA A 123 12.25 -14.01 7.46
N ARG A 124 11.46 -13.59 6.47
CA ARG A 124 11.45 -14.14 5.11
C ARG A 124 12.70 -13.75 4.31
N GLU A 125 13.07 -12.47 4.35
CA GLU A 125 14.04 -11.87 3.42
C GLU A 125 15.32 -11.36 4.07
N GLY A 126 15.43 -11.45 5.39
CA GLY A 126 16.57 -10.92 6.15
C GLY A 126 16.65 -9.40 6.20
N ARG A 127 15.72 -8.68 5.53
CA ARG A 127 15.67 -7.21 5.50
C ARG A 127 14.25 -6.68 5.37
N VAL A 128 14.04 -5.44 5.80
CA VAL A 128 12.77 -4.74 5.62
C VAL A 128 12.99 -3.53 4.70
N SER A 129 12.59 -3.66 3.44
CA SER A 129 12.51 -2.58 2.46
C SER A 129 11.12 -2.56 1.82
N ILE A 130 10.58 -1.38 1.54
CA ILE A 130 9.22 -1.18 1.04
C ILE A 130 9.28 -0.31 -0.23
N PRO A 131 8.61 -0.75 -1.31
CA PRO A 131 7.70 -1.90 -1.44
C PRO A 131 8.43 -3.25 -1.49
N TYR A 132 7.72 -4.31 -1.13
CA TYR A 132 8.10 -5.69 -1.40
C TYR A 132 6.87 -6.44 -1.89
N LEU A 133 6.98 -7.11 -3.03
CA LEU A 133 5.96 -7.99 -3.59
C LEU A 133 6.41 -9.43 -3.45
N TYR A 134 5.53 -10.29 -2.97
CA TYR A 134 5.69 -11.73 -3.03
C TYR A 134 4.59 -12.32 -3.90
N ASP A 135 5.00 -13.12 -4.88
CA ASP A 135 4.10 -13.86 -5.75
C ASP A 135 4.18 -15.36 -5.43
N PRO A 136 3.13 -15.93 -4.82
CA PRO A 136 3.08 -17.36 -4.52
C PRO A 136 2.95 -18.25 -5.75
N ASN A 137 2.50 -17.72 -6.90
CA ASN A 137 2.34 -18.49 -8.14
C ASN A 137 3.68 -18.86 -8.77
N THR A 138 4.70 -18.03 -8.53
CA THR A 138 6.06 -18.22 -9.05
C THR A 138 7.12 -18.34 -7.96
N GLU A 139 6.71 -18.27 -6.69
CA GLU A 139 7.57 -18.26 -5.50
C GLU A 139 8.64 -17.13 -5.52
N ARG A 140 8.32 -16.00 -6.16
CA ARG A 140 9.24 -14.87 -6.32
C ARG A 140 8.95 -13.73 -5.36
N GLY A 141 10.04 -13.19 -4.78
CA GLY A 141 10.03 -11.96 -3.99
C GLY A 141 10.81 -10.84 -4.69
N LEU A 142 10.25 -9.64 -4.73
CA LEU A 142 10.82 -8.47 -5.41
C LEU A 142 10.74 -7.24 -4.50
N PHE A 143 11.83 -6.47 -4.42
CA PHE A 143 11.91 -5.28 -3.56
C PHE A 143 11.77 -3.96 -4.29
N GLU A 144 12.43 -3.78 -5.42
CA GLU A 144 12.46 -2.48 -6.09
C GLU A 144 11.16 -2.22 -6.88
N SER A 145 10.60 -1.01 -6.73
CA SER A 145 9.34 -0.66 -7.40
C SER A 145 9.41 -0.80 -8.92
N GLY A 146 10.55 -0.45 -9.54
CA GLY A 146 10.76 -0.62 -10.97
C GLY A 146 10.70 -2.08 -11.41
N ASP A 147 11.39 -2.96 -10.67
CA ASP A 147 11.41 -4.40 -10.95
C ASP A 147 10.03 -5.04 -10.74
N ILE A 148 9.31 -4.59 -9.70
CA ILE A 148 7.94 -5.04 -9.44
C ILE A 148 6.99 -4.65 -10.57
N LEU A 149 7.05 -3.40 -11.04
CA LEU A 149 6.21 -2.92 -12.15
C LEU A 149 6.46 -3.73 -13.41
N GLN A 150 7.73 -3.90 -13.79
CA GLN A 150 8.12 -4.70 -14.96
C GLN A 150 7.69 -6.16 -14.83
N TYR A 151 7.83 -6.73 -13.63
CA TYR A 151 7.41 -8.10 -13.35
C TYR A 151 5.89 -8.27 -13.54
N LEU A 152 5.08 -7.38 -12.97
CA LEU A 152 3.62 -7.43 -13.08
C LEU A 152 3.16 -7.32 -14.54
N GLU A 153 3.71 -6.38 -15.30
CA GLU A 153 3.40 -6.22 -16.71
C GLU A 153 3.79 -7.45 -17.54
N ASN A 154 4.94 -8.05 -17.27
CA ASN A 154 5.42 -9.22 -18.03
C ASN A 154 4.70 -10.53 -17.67
N SER A 155 4.29 -10.69 -16.40
CA SER A 155 3.70 -11.94 -15.89
C SER A 155 2.18 -11.98 -16.03
N TYR A 156 1.52 -10.82 -15.92
CA TYR A 156 0.07 -10.71 -15.84
C TYR A 156 -0.55 -9.78 -16.88
N GLY A 157 0.24 -8.97 -17.60
CA GLY A 157 -0.26 -8.13 -18.69
C GLY A 157 -0.60 -8.95 -19.92
N VAL A 158 -1.80 -8.73 -20.47
CA VAL A 158 -2.20 -9.30 -21.77
C VAL A 158 -1.51 -8.48 -22.85
N LYS A 159 -0.80 -9.16 -23.77
CA LYS A 159 -0.10 -8.55 -24.91
C LYS A 159 -1.03 -8.29 -26.09
#